data_194dbe137606c2094318a29d5d071059
#
_entry.id   194dbe137606c2094318a29d5d071059
#
_cell.length_a   1.000
_cell.length_b   1.000
_cell.length_c   1.000
_cell.angle_alpha   90.00
_cell.angle_beta   90.00
_cell.angle_gamma   90.00
#
_symmetry.space_group_name_H-M   'P 1'
#
loop_
_entity.id
_entity.type
_entity.pdbx_description
1 polymer ?
#
loop_
_entity_poly.entity_id
_entity_poly.type
_entity_poly.pdbx_seq_one_letter_code
_entity_poly.pdbx_strand_id
1 'polypeptide(L)'
;MNTIFFDNNSTTKIDPDVFTFYKELTKNNNRNWFEHQKERFKKLELGVKKFAENIKLGLDTADDIEKVKLFRIYRDVRFSKDKTPYKTHFGIAFHRKKPELRGGYYIHISPNNNFIASGFWDPSPSDLLRIRKELEIDAQELIDIIDVSQFKKKWGHL
;
A
#
# COMPACT_ATOMS: atom_id res chain seq x y z
N MET A 1 7.90 21.71 -11.01
CA MET A 1 8.10 20.24 -11.10
C MET A 1 9.14 19.88 -10.04
N ASN A 2 8.70 19.52 -8.83
CA ASN A 2 9.65 19.17 -7.75
C ASN A 2 10.05 17.71 -7.94
N THR A 3 11.25 17.50 -8.45
CA THR A 3 11.87 16.17 -8.49
C THR A 3 12.35 15.87 -7.07
N ILE A 4 11.72 14.89 -6.43
CA ILE A 4 12.15 14.40 -5.11
C ILE A 4 13.44 13.62 -5.32
N PHE A 5 14.57 14.20 -4.93
CA PHE A 5 15.85 13.49 -4.85
C PHE A 5 15.86 12.68 -3.56
N PHE A 6 15.80 11.36 -3.67
CA PHE A 6 16.11 10.47 -2.55
C PHE A 6 17.63 10.40 -2.41
N ASP A 7 18.14 10.71 -1.22
CA ASP A 7 19.54 10.53 -0.89
C ASP A 7 19.94 9.05 -1.08
N ASN A 8 21.02 8.81 -1.80
CA ASN A 8 21.50 7.47 -2.16
C ASN A 8 21.90 6.60 -0.97
N ASN A 9 21.87 7.12 0.25
CA ASN A 9 22.27 6.42 1.48
C ASN A 9 21.10 5.95 2.36
N SER A 10 19.86 6.27 2.01
CA SER A 10 18.69 5.78 2.74
C SER A 10 18.12 4.54 2.06
N THR A 11 17.55 3.63 2.82
CA THR A 11 16.95 2.35 2.39
C THR A 11 15.70 2.60 1.52
N THR A 12 15.92 3.12 0.30
CA THR A 12 14.85 3.39 -0.69
C THR A 12 14.52 2.15 -1.52
N LYS A 13 15.22 1.03 -1.29
CA LYS A 13 15.04 -0.22 -2.04
C LYS A 13 14.54 -1.33 -1.13
N ILE A 14 13.64 -2.14 -1.66
CA ILE A 14 13.21 -3.38 -1.03
C ILE A 14 14.32 -4.44 -1.21
N ASP A 15 14.67 -5.13 -0.11
CA ASP A 15 15.60 -6.26 -0.16
C ASP A 15 15.03 -7.35 -1.10
N PRO A 16 15.79 -7.79 -2.13
CA PRO A 16 15.36 -8.86 -3.03
C PRO A 16 14.96 -10.15 -2.30
N ASP A 17 15.50 -10.40 -1.11
CA ASP A 17 15.14 -11.55 -0.29
C ASP A 17 13.67 -11.56 0.16
N VAL A 18 13.00 -10.41 0.18
CA VAL A 18 11.54 -10.31 0.39
C VAL A 18 10.78 -11.16 -0.65
N PHE A 19 11.16 -11.06 -1.91
CA PHE A 19 10.51 -11.82 -2.98
C PHE A 19 10.84 -13.30 -2.91
N THR A 20 12.07 -13.64 -2.58
CA THR A 20 12.51 -15.03 -2.38
C THR A 20 11.74 -15.67 -1.22
N PHE A 21 11.69 -15.00 -0.08
CA PHE A 21 10.94 -15.45 1.09
C PHE A 21 9.47 -15.75 0.76
N TYR A 22 8.78 -14.84 0.05
CA TYR A 22 7.37 -15.06 -0.28
C TYR A 22 7.15 -16.14 -1.33
N LYS A 23 8.09 -16.37 -2.25
CA LYS A 23 8.07 -17.53 -3.17
C LYS A 23 8.17 -18.84 -2.39
N GLU A 24 9.04 -18.91 -1.40
CA GLU A 24 9.22 -20.08 -0.53
C GLU A 24 7.99 -20.28 0.37
N LEU A 25 7.47 -19.21 0.97
CA LEU A 25 6.27 -19.25 1.80
C LEU A 25 5.05 -19.72 1.00
N THR A 26 4.90 -19.33 -0.25
CA THR A 26 3.80 -19.79 -1.11
C THR A 26 3.78 -21.31 -1.25
N LYS A 27 4.96 -21.94 -1.32
CA LYS A 27 5.11 -23.39 -1.42
C LYS A 27 4.97 -24.11 -0.08
N ASN A 28 5.19 -23.40 1.03
CA ASN A 28 5.28 -23.96 2.38
C ASN A 28 4.40 -23.19 3.39
N ASN A 29 3.19 -22.78 3.00
CA ASN A 29 2.34 -21.91 3.81
C ASN A 29 1.70 -22.66 4.99
N ASN A 30 2.53 -23.01 5.98
CA ASN A 30 2.13 -23.65 7.21
C ASN A 30 2.92 -23.12 8.41
N ARG A 31 2.41 -23.36 9.63
CA ARG A 31 2.98 -22.83 10.87
C ARG A 31 4.37 -23.36 11.16
N ASN A 32 4.60 -24.66 10.93
CA ASN A 32 5.88 -25.29 11.23
C ASN A 32 7.01 -24.67 10.40
N TRP A 33 6.84 -24.54 9.08
CA TRP A 33 7.82 -23.91 8.22
C TRP A 33 8.06 -22.45 8.63
N PHE A 34 6.99 -21.69 8.91
CA PHE A 34 7.11 -20.27 9.27
C PHE A 34 7.87 -20.07 10.58
N GLU A 35 7.68 -20.91 11.61
CA GLU A 35 8.44 -20.79 12.87
C GLU A 35 9.95 -20.91 12.64
N HIS A 36 10.39 -21.78 11.72
CA HIS A 36 11.82 -21.88 11.36
C HIS A 36 12.34 -20.67 10.55
N GLN A 37 11.45 -19.92 9.89
CA GLN A 37 11.79 -18.74 9.09
C GLN A 37 11.49 -17.40 9.82
N LYS A 38 11.02 -17.45 11.03
CA LYS A 38 10.50 -16.29 11.77
C LYS A 38 11.53 -15.17 11.96
N GLU A 39 12.77 -15.50 12.27
CA GLU A 39 13.83 -14.50 12.44
C GLU A 39 14.20 -13.85 11.11
N ARG A 40 14.26 -14.61 10.02
CA ARG A 40 14.43 -14.08 8.67
C ARG A 40 13.29 -13.12 8.32
N PHE A 41 12.05 -13.53 8.57
CA PHE A 41 10.88 -12.68 8.33
C PHE A 41 10.93 -11.36 9.12
N LYS A 42 11.27 -11.40 10.41
CA LYS A 42 11.41 -10.18 11.24
C LYS A 42 12.44 -9.20 10.68
N LYS A 43 13.58 -9.71 10.21
CA LYS A 43 14.61 -8.89 9.57
C LYS A 43 14.09 -8.22 8.30
N LEU A 44 13.40 -8.97 7.45
CA LEU A 44 12.78 -8.44 6.22
C LEU A 44 11.67 -7.42 6.55
N GLU A 45 10.82 -7.71 7.53
CA GLU A 45 9.77 -6.80 7.99
C GLU A 45 10.35 -5.47 8.49
N LEU A 46 11.47 -5.50 9.21
CA LEU A 46 12.16 -4.29 9.67
C LEU A 46 12.66 -3.45 8.48
N GLY A 47 13.23 -4.10 7.46
CA GLY A 47 13.65 -3.43 6.22
C GLY A 47 12.48 -2.77 5.50
N VAL A 48 11.33 -3.46 5.40
CA VAL A 48 10.11 -2.93 4.78
C VAL A 48 9.52 -1.78 5.61
N LYS A 49 9.60 -1.81 6.94
CA LYS A 49 9.19 -0.67 7.80
C LYS A 49 10.03 0.57 7.51
N LYS A 50 11.36 0.44 7.43
CA LYS A 50 12.26 1.56 7.08
C LYS A 50 11.97 2.12 5.69
N PHE A 51 11.71 1.24 4.72
CA PHE A 51 11.28 1.65 3.39
C PHE A 51 9.98 2.47 3.45
N ALA A 52 8.98 2.00 4.21
CA ALA A 52 7.70 2.70 4.37
C ALA A 52 7.85 4.07 5.04
N GLU A 53 8.73 4.20 6.04
CA GLU A 53 9.05 5.48 6.69
C GLU A 53 9.67 6.47 5.70
N ASN A 54 10.59 6.02 4.83
CA ASN A 54 11.18 6.88 3.80
C ASN A 54 10.14 7.32 2.76
N ILE A 55 9.21 6.45 2.36
CA ILE A 55 8.09 6.85 1.49
C ILE A 55 7.20 7.88 2.18
N LYS A 56 6.91 7.71 3.48
CA LYS A 56 6.15 8.71 4.25
C LYS A 56 6.83 10.09 4.19
N LEU A 57 8.13 10.16 4.44
CA LEU A 57 8.87 11.42 4.37
C LEU A 57 8.73 12.11 3.01
N GLY A 58 8.76 11.32 1.92
CA GLY A 58 8.50 11.84 0.58
C GLY A 58 7.06 12.32 0.38
N LEU A 59 6.07 11.57 0.88
CA LEU A 59 4.65 11.95 0.80
C LEU A 59 4.36 13.21 1.61
N ASP A 60 4.95 13.37 2.80
CA ASP A 60 4.76 14.53 3.69
C ASP A 60 5.23 15.86 3.05
N THR A 61 5.95 15.83 1.93
CA THR A 61 6.29 17.04 1.17
C THR A 61 5.11 17.59 0.33
N ALA A 62 4.10 16.77 0.07
CA ALA A 62 2.97 17.10 -0.81
C ALA A 62 1.61 16.78 -0.20
N ASP A 63 1.57 16.04 0.90
CA ASP A 63 0.34 15.62 1.57
C ASP A 63 0.59 15.46 3.08
N ASP A 64 -0.47 15.35 3.89
CA ASP A 64 -0.37 15.20 5.35
C ASP A 64 -0.68 13.74 5.73
N ILE A 65 0.38 12.96 5.99
CA ILE A 65 0.27 11.53 6.34
C ILE A 65 0.33 11.33 7.85
N GLU A 66 -0.82 11.11 8.45
CA GLU A 66 -0.95 10.88 9.89
C GLU A 66 -0.33 9.55 10.32
N LYS A 67 -0.52 8.47 9.53
CA LYS A 67 -0.20 7.11 9.98
C LYS A 67 0.26 6.22 8.83
N VAL A 68 1.36 5.50 9.07
CA VAL A 68 1.79 4.36 8.24
C VAL A 68 1.41 3.06 8.92
N LYS A 69 0.79 2.15 8.19
CA LYS A 69 0.39 0.83 8.67
C LYS A 69 0.96 -0.26 7.78
N LEU A 70 1.93 -1.01 8.27
CA LEU A 70 2.33 -2.29 7.69
C LEU A 70 1.35 -3.37 8.18
N PHE A 71 0.69 -4.06 7.25
CA PHE A 71 -0.25 -5.12 7.61
C PHE A 71 0.50 -6.37 8.06
N ARG A 72 0.01 -6.99 9.14
CA ARG A 72 0.54 -8.25 9.67
C ARG A 72 0.47 -9.36 8.62
N ILE A 73 1.42 -10.28 8.65
CA ILE A 73 1.47 -11.44 7.75
C ILE A 73 0.33 -12.44 7.99
N TYR A 74 -0.20 -12.52 9.19
CA TYR A 74 -1.26 -13.46 9.56
C TYR A 74 -2.57 -13.15 8.85
N ARG A 75 -3.22 -14.20 8.30
CA ARG A 75 -4.55 -14.11 7.72
C ARG A 75 -5.63 -14.35 8.78
N ASP A 76 -6.77 -13.71 8.62
CA ASP A 76 -7.99 -14.12 9.30
C ASP A 76 -8.69 -15.18 8.46
N VAL A 77 -8.60 -16.43 8.88
CA VAL A 77 -9.10 -17.57 8.12
C VAL A 77 -10.42 -18.14 8.67
N ARG A 78 -11.05 -17.45 9.65
CA ARG A 78 -12.28 -17.94 10.29
C ARG A 78 -13.38 -18.24 9.29
N PHE A 79 -13.61 -17.33 8.35
CA PHE A 79 -14.65 -17.44 7.33
C PHE A 79 -14.11 -17.73 5.92
N SER A 80 -12.81 -17.99 5.77
CA SER A 80 -12.20 -18.28 4.48
C SER A 80 -12.26 -19.77 4.15
N LYS A 81 -12.53 -20.10 2.89
CA LYS A 81 -12.37 -21.47 2.37
C LYS A 81 -10.90 -21.88 2.34
N ASP A 82 -10.00 -20.96 1.97
CA ASP A 82 -8.56 -21.17 2.03
C ASP A 82 -8.07 -20.96 3.46
N LYS A 83 -7.55 -22.03 4.07
CA LYS A 83 -7.06 -22.06 5.45
C LYS A 83 -5.56 -21.80 5.60
N THR A 84 -4.85 -21.41 4.54
CA THR A 84 -3.43 -21.02 4.64
C THR A 84 -3.27 -19.87 5.63
N PRO A 85 -2.36 -19.99 6.62
CA PRO A 85 -2.34 -19.05 7.75
C PRO A 85 -1.67 -17.72 7.44
N TYR A 86 -0.87 -17.62 6.38
CA TYR A 86 -0.06 -16.44 6.10
C TYR A 86 -0.39 -15.80 4.75
N LYS A 87 -0.27 -14.48 4.69
CA LYS A 87 -0.27 -13.71 3.45
C LYS A 87 1.06 -13.89 2.72
N THR A 88 1.03 -13.88 1.40
CA THR A 88 2.22 -14.01 0.54
C THR A 88 2.68 -12.68 -0.02
N HIS A 89 2.44 -11.61 0.72
CA HIS A 89 2.78 -10.23 0.34
C HIS A 89 2.92 -9.34 1.57
N PHE A 90 3.65 -8.23 1.42
CA PHE A 90 3.51 -7.08 2.29
C PHE A 90 2.47 -6.11 1.73
N GLY A 91 1.60 -5.59 2.59
CA GLY A 91 0.73 -4.45 2.31
C GLY A 91 1.09 -3.30 3.24
N ILE A 92 1.24 -2.10 2.69
CA ILE A 92 1.56 -0.88 3.43
C ILE A 92 0.49 0.15 3.10
N ALA A 93 -0.21 0.66 4.12
CA ALA A 93 -1.17 1.75 3.95
C ALA A 93 -0.63 3.04 4.59
N PHE A 94 -0.77 4.15 3.87
CA PHE A 94 -0.47 5.50 4.31
C PHE A 94 -1.80 6.23 4.47
N HIS A 95 -2.18 6.49 5.71
CA HIS A 95 -3.44 7.16 6.03
C HIS A 95 -3.21 8.66 6.13
N ARG A 96 -4.02 9.41 5.41
CA ARG A 96 -4.05 10.87 5.48
C ARG A 96 -4.67 11.33 6.80
N LYS A 97 -4.35 12.54 7.21
CA LYS A 97 -4.82 13.13 8.46
C LYS A 97 -6.33 13.34 8.45
N LYS A 98 -7.00 12.72 9.43
CA LYS A 98 -8.44 12.83 9.63
C LYS A 98 -8.76 13.93 10.66
N PRO A 99 -9.97 14.51 10.61
CA PRO A 99 -11.10 14.20 9.71
C PRO A 99 -11.05 14.94 8.36
N GLU A 100 -10.13 15.89 8.19
CA GLU A 100 -10.08 16.83 7.06
C GLU A 100 -9.76 16.11 5.75
N LEU A 101 -8.79 15.18 5.79
CA LEU A 101 -8.35 14.44 4.63
C LEU A 101 -8.86 13.01 4.66
N ARG A 102 -9.48 12.57 3.58
CA ARG A 102 -9.99 11.21 3.40
C ARG A 102 -9.11 10.43 2.44
N GLY A 103 -9.24 9.09 2.52
CA GLY A 103 -8.46 8.21 1.66
C GLY A 103 -7.01 8.05 2.11
N GLY A 104 -6.14 7.73 1.16
CA GLY A 104 -4.73 7.48 1.39
C GLY A 104 -4.06 6.74 0.25
N TYR A 105 -2.89 6.18 0.55
CA TYR A 105 -2.09 5.45 -0.42
C TYR A 105 -1.83 4.03 0.07
N TYR A 106 -1.64 3.11 -0.86
CA TYR A 106 -1.37 1.72 -0.57
C TYR A 106 -0.28 1.17 -1.48
N ILE A 107 0.66 0.43 -0.90
CA ILE A 107 1.70 -0.28 -1.63
C ILE A 107 1.55 -1.78 -1.37
N HIS A 108 1.52 -2.56 -2.46
CA HIS A 108 1.52 -4.01 -2.43
C HIS A 108 2.85 -4.54 -2.96
N ILE A 109 3.49 -5.40 -2.17
CA ILE A 109 4.80 -5.99 -2.50
C ILE A 109 4.67 -7.49 -2.44
N SER A 110 4.74 -8.15 -3.61
CA SER A 110 4.69 -9.61 -3.73
C SER A 110 5.56 -10.10 -4.91
N PRO A 111 5.88 -11.38 -4.97
CA PRO A 111 6.72 -11.91 -6.06
C PRO A 111 6.16 -11.68 -7.47
N ASN A 112 4.85 -11.66 -7.63
CA ASN A 112 4.21 -11.69 -8.95
C ASN A 112 3.33 -10.48 -9.23
N ASN A 113 3.01 -9.67 -8.23
CA ASN A 113 2.08 -8.56 -8.39
C ASN A 113 2.45 -7.41 -7.44
N ASN A 114 3.21 -6.45 -7.96
CA ASN A 114 3.54 -5.23 -7.23
C ASN A 114 2.72 -4.09 -7.79
N PHE A 115 2.04 -3.34 -6.92
CA PHE A 115 1.29 -2.16 -7.36
C PHE A 115 1.23 -1.09 -6.28
N ILE A 116 0.95 0.11 -6.72
CA ILE A 116 0.62 1.26 -5.88
C ILE A 116 -0.83 1.64 -6.20
N ALA A 117 -1.59 1.95 -5.17
CA ALA A 117 -2.94 2.47 -5.31
C ALA A 117 -3.09 3.74 -4.47
N SER A 118 -3.95 4.64 -4.92
CA SER A 118 -4.42 5.79 -4.13
C SER A 118 -5.93 5.86 -4.22
N GLY A 119 -6.58 6.33 -3.17
CA GLY A 119 -8.02 6.45 -3.16
C GLY A 119 -8.64 6.39 -1.77
N PHE A 120 -9.95 6.37 -1.74
CA PHE A 120 -10.74 6.25 -0.53
C PHE A 120 -11.32 4.83 -0.43
N TRP A 121 -10.62 3.97 0.31
CA TRP A 121 -11.04 2.58 0.51
C TRP A 121 -12.19 2.48 1.52
N ASP A 122 -13.25 1.76 1.14
CA ASP A 122 -14.42 1.46 1.97
C ASP A 122 -15.04 2.73 2.61
N PRO A 123 -15.47 3.71 1.79
CA PRO A 123 -16.12 4.91 2.29
C PRO A 123 -17.42 4.55 3.00
N SER A 124 -17.73 5.27 4.09
CA SER A 124 -19.04 5.14 4.74
C SER A 124 -20.17 5.51 3.77
N PRO A 125 -21.41 5.00 3.96
CA PRO A 125 -22.54 5.39 3.11
C PRO A 125 -22.74 6.91 3.03
N SER A 126 -22.50 7.63 4.12
CA SER A 126 -22.58 9.09 4.16
C SER A 126 -21.48 9.78 3.36
N ASP A 127 -20.23 9.28 3.45
CA ASP A 127 -19.12 9.81 2.65
C ASP A 127 -19.36 9.56 1.15
N LEU A 128 -19.82 8.35 0.81
CA LEU A 128 -20.12 8.01 -0.57
C LEU A 128 -21.27 8.86 -1.15
N LEU A 129 -22.30 9.11 -0.36
CA LEU A 129 -23.40 9.99 -0.76
C LEU A 129 -22.91 11.42 -1.01
N ARG A 130 -22.05 11.96 -0.15
CA ARG A 130 -21.45 13.30 -0.32
C ARG A 130 -20.62 13.39 -1.61
N ILE A 131 -19.74 12.40 -1.85
CA ILE A 131 -18.94 12.36 -3.07
C ILE A 131 -19.82 12.33 -4.32
N ARG A 132 -20.88 11.51 -4.33
CA ARG A 132 -21.80 11.43 -5.47
C ARG A 132 -22.55 12.73 -5.71
N LYS A 133 -23.04 13.37 -4.65
CA LYS A 133 -23.73 14.67 -4.77
C LYS A 133 -22.80 15.76 -5.30
N GLU A 134 -21.55 15.78 -4.87
CA GLU A 134 -20.57 16.74 -5.37
C GLU A 134 -20.32 16.55 -6.88
N LEU A 135 -20.15 15.30 -7.31
CA LEU A 135 -19.96 14.97 -8.73
C LEU A 135 -21.23 15.20 -9.57
N GLU A 136 -22.43 15.09 -9.00
CA GLU A 136 -23.70 15.45 -9.65
C GLU A 136 -23.82 16.96 -9.90
N ILE A 137 -23.26 17.78 -9.00
CA ILE A 137 -23.24 19.24 -9.14
C ILE A 137 -22.21 19.68 -10.17
N ASP A 138 -20.97 19.24 -10.01
CA ASP A 138 -19.87 19.54 -10.92
C ASP A 138 -18.81 18.45 -10.88
N ALA A 139 -18.63 17.73 -11.98
CA ALA A 139 -17.59 16.73 -12.15
C ALA A 139 -16.40 17.24 -12.96
N GLN A 140 -16.40 18.53 -13.40
CA GLN A 140 -15.42 19.02 -14.37
C GLN A 140 -14.01 18.98 -13.81
N GLU A 141 -13.79 19.34 -12.56
CA GLU A 141 -12.48 19.28 -11.91
C GLU A 141 -11.91 17.86 -11.92
N LEU A 142 -12.72 16.83 -11.61
CA LEU A 142 -12.29 15.44 -11.66
C LEU A 142 -11.98 15.00 -13.09
N ILE A 143 -12.83 15.37 -14.06
CA ILE A 143 -12.63 15.07 -15.49
C ILE A 143 -11.30 15.68 -15.96
N ASP A 144 -11.05 16.94 -15.62
CA ASP A 144 -9.82 17.64 -16.00
C ASP A 144 -8.56 16.94 -15.47
N ILE A 145 -8.62 16.40 -14.24
CA ILE A 145 -7.52 15.64 -13.62
C ILE A 145 -7.29 14.30 -14.33
N ILE A 146 -8.36 13.52 -14.53
CA ILE A 146 -8.23 12.17 -15.11
C ILE A 146 -7.93 12.19 -16.61
N ASP A 147 -8.28 13.26 -17.30
CA ASP A 147 -8.06 13.44 -18.75
C ASP A 147 -6.65 13.88 -19.10
N VAL A 148 -5.86 14.33 -18.10
CA VAL A 148 -4.46 14.70 -18.35
C VAL A 148 -3.69 13.48 -18.87
N SER A 149 -2.95 13.68 -19.97
CA SER A 149 -2.16 12.62 -20.61
C SER A 149 -1.16 11.94 -19.67
N GLN A 150 -0.57 12.69 -18.73
CA GLN A 150 0.33 12.14 -17.70
C GLN A 150 -0.40 11.23 -16.71
N PHE A 151 -1.66 11.55 -16.36
CA PHE A 151 -2.49 10.70 -15.51
C PHE A 151 -2.80 9.38 -16.22
N LYS A 152 -3.34 9.46 -17.45
CA LYS A 152 -3.68 8.28 -18.28
C LYS A 152 -2.47 7.37 -18.52
N LYS A 153 -1.28 7.94 -18.72
CA LYS A 153 -0.03 7.18 -18.90
C LYS A 153 0.38 6.39 -17.67
N LYS A 154 0.12 6.93 -16.46
CA LYS A 154 0.53 6.30 -15.18
C LYS A 154 -0.52 5.37 -14.59
N TRP A 155 -1.80 5.73 -14.73
CA TRP A 155 -2.90 5.08 -14.02
C TRP A 155 -3.88 4.35 -14.94
N GLY A 156 -3.75 4.51 -16.26
CA GLY A 156 -4.68 3.95 -17.24
C GLY A 156 -5.93 4.81 -17.42
N HIS A 157 -6.99 4.18 -17.92
CA HIS A 157 -8.32 4.78 -18.03
C HIS A 157 -9.15 4.37 -16.83
N LEU A 158 -9.88 5.31 -16.22
CA LEU A 158 -10.89 5.07 -15.22
C LEU A 158 -12.21 4.71 -15.89
#